data_34cc588daa6854c27ab965e20c146fd1
#
_entry.id   34cc588daa6854c27ab965e20c146fd1
#
_cell.length_a   1.000
_cell.length_b   1.000
_cell.length_c   1.000
_cell.angle_alpha   90.00
_cell.angle_beta   90.00
_cell.angle_gamma   90.00
#
_symmetry.space_group_name_H-M   'P 1'
#
loop_
_entity.id
_entity.type
_entity.pdbx_description
1 polymer ?
#
loop_
_entity_poly.entity_id
_entity_poly.type
_entity_poly.pdbx_seq_one_letter_code
_entity_poly.pdbx_strand_id
1 'polypeptide(L)'
;MSDSAWQAVTHENCGNVKGPFYHGTKYDLEIGQLLVPGFVSNFEEGRVSNNVYFTALLEPAIWGAELSTSLTGAEGRGYIYIVEPTGTFEDDPNLTNKRFPGNITQSYRTRQPLKIVGKVNDWTGHAPEVLQQMIDGLKEKMRNGLAVIED
;
A
#
# COMPACT_ATOMS: atom_id res chain seq x y z
N MET A 1 -20.23 7.40 23.14
CA MET A 1 -19.89 7.13 22.54
C MET A 1 -19.14 6.42 22.04
N SER A 2 -18.97 5.96 22.15
CA SER A 2 -18.11 5.29 21.55
C SER A 2 -18.10 5.27 20.15
N ASP A 3 -18.62 6.12 19.63
CA ASP A 3 -18.55 6.36 18.31
C ASP A 3 -17.21 6.55 17.83
N SER A 4 -16.31 6.71 18.68
CA SER A 4 -14.90 6.71 18.33
C SER A 4 -14.37 5.31 18.07
N ALA A 5 -15.18 4.30 18.26
CA ALA A 5 -14.74 2.95 18.01
C ALA A 5 -14.50 2.71 16.51
N TRP A 6 -13.32 2.21 16.21
CA TRP A 6 -12.99 1.82 14.85
C TRP A 6 -13.80 0.60 14.43
N GLN A 7 -14.27 0.63 13.20
CA GLN A 7 -14.99 -0.49 12.62
C GLN A 7 -14.14 -1.12 11.52
N ALA A 8 -13.92 -2.41 11.60
CA ALA A 8 -13.14 -3.14 10.60
C ALA A 8 -13.81 -3.07 9.22
N VAL A 9 -13.02 -2.89 8.18
CA VAL A 9 -13.50 -2.95 6.81
C VAL A 9 -13.32 -4.39 6.32
N THR A 10 -14.42 -4.95 5.86
CA THR A 10 -14.48 -6.33 5.37
C THR A 10 -15.04 -6.33 3.95
N HIS A 11 -14.96 -7.46 3.29
CA HIS A 11 -15.56 -7.61 1.95
C HIS A 11 -17.07 -7.31 1.94
N GLU A 12 -17.73 -7.40 3.09
CA GLU A 12 -19.18 -7.16 3.20
C GLU A 12 -19.52 -5.67 3.32
N ASN A 13 -18.67 -4.88 3.97
CA ASN A 13 -18.98 -3.46 4.23
C ASN A 13 -18.08 -2.48 3.50
N CYS A 14 -17.17 -2.95 2.66
CA CYS A 14 -16.19 -2.08 1.99
C CYS A 14 -16.85 -0.98 1.14
N GLY A 15 -18.08 -1.19 0.68
CA GLY A 15 -18.80 -0.18 -0.08
C GLY A 15 -19.06 1.12 0.68
N ASN A 16 -18.90 1.11 2.01
CA ASN A 16 -19.05 2.31 2.82
C ASN A 16 -17.79 3.17 2.84
N VAL A 17 -16.68 2.68 2.33
CA VAL A 17 -15.42 3.42 2.28
C VAL A 17 -15.38 4.27 1.03
N LYS A 18 -15.08 5.57 1.20
CA LYS A 18 -15.05 6.52 0.10
C LYS A 18 -13.62 6.78 -0.35
N GLY A 19 -13.43 6.84 -1.68
CA GLY A 19 -12.18 7.29 -2.26
C GLY A 19 -11.99 8.80 -2.13
N PRO A 20 -10.95 9.34 -2.78
CA PRO A 20 -10.11 8.62 -3.74
C PRO A 20 -9.20 7.60 -3.08
N PHE A 21 -8.74 6.65 -3.89
CA PHE A 21 -7.79 5.63 -3.42
C PHE A 21 -6.48 5.75 -4.21
N TYR A 22 -5.38 5.39 -3.56
CA TYR A 22 -4.03 5.53 -4.10
C TYR A 22 -3.26 4.22 -4.03
N HIS A 23 -2.35 4.03 -4.97
CA HIS A 23 -1.44 2.89 -4.99
C HIS A 23 -0.03 3.39 -5.28
N GLY A 24 0.89 3.18 -4.34
CA GLY A 24 2.31 3.52 -4.49
C GLY A 24 3.09 2.29 -4.94
N THR A 25 3.92 2.43 -5.97
CA THR A 25 4.63 1.31 -6.56
C THR A 25 5.93 1.76 -7.21
N LYS A 26 6.86 0.82 -7.42
CA LYS A 26 8.07 1.06 -8.21
C LYS A 26 7.82 0.95 -9.71
N TYR A 27 6.67 0.46 -10.12
CA TYR A 27 6.38 0.21 -11.54
C TYR A 27 5.75 1.41 -12.22
N ASP A 28 6.21 1.70 -13.45
CA ASP A 28 5.63 2.74 -14.29
C ASP A 28 4.45 2.13 -15.05
N LEU A 29 3.26 2.49 -14.64
CA LEU A 29 2.01 1.92 -15.15
C LEU A 29 1.23 2.98 -15.95
N GLU A 30 0.30 2.55 -16.78
CA GLU A 30 -0.48 3.44 -17.63
C GLU A 30 -1.90 3.63 -17.12
N ILE A 31 -2.46 4.83 -17.33
CA ILE A 31 -3.85 5.10 -17.03
C ILE A 31 -4.74 4.21 -17.90
N GLY A 32 -5.73 3.58 -17.27
CA GLY A 32 -6.61 2.61 -17.95
C GLY A 32 -6.17 1.17 -17.76
N GLN A 33 -4.93 0.95 -17.33
CA GLN A 33 -4.42 -0.40 -17.05
C GLN A 33 -5.12 -0.97 -15.81
N LEU A 34 -5.27 -2.29 -15.79
CA LEU A 34 -5.76 -3.01 -14.62
C LEU A 34 -4.56 -3.60 -13.87
N LEU A 35 -4.47 -3.29 -12.58
CA LEU A 35 -3.46 -3.88 -11.70
C LEU A 35 -4.11 -5.10 -11.05
N VAL A 36 -3.62 -6.28 -11.37
CA VAL A 36 -4.22 -7.55 -10.92
C VAL A 36 -3.30 -8.26 -9.93
N PRO A 37 -3.86 -9.12 -9.05
CA PRO A 37 -3.03 -10.00 -8.23
C PRO A 37 -2.17 -10.92 -9.10
N GLY A 38 -1.07 -11.39 -8.56
CA GLY A 38 -0.12 -12.24 -9.30
C GLY A 38 1.10 -11.50 -9.78
N PHE A 39 1.19 -10.19 -9.53
CA PHE A 39 2.41 -9.44 -9.79
C PHE A 39 3.46 -9.75 -8.73
N VAL A 40 4.72 -9.56 -9.11
CA VAL A 40 5.84 -9.64 -8.15
C VAL A 40 5.64 -8.56 -7.09
N SER A 41 5.89 -8.92 -5.83
CA SER A 41 5.74 -8.00 -4.70
C SER A 41 6.56 -6.72 -4.86
N ASN A 42 6.00 -5.59 -4.43
CA ASN A 42 6.72 -4.33 -4.37
C ASN A 42 7.83 -4.34 -3.31
N PHE A 43 7.76 -5.23 -2.31
CA PHE A 43 8.63 -5.19 -1.15
C PHE A 43 9.55 -6.40 -1.00
N GLU A 44 9.19 -7.54 -1.55
CA GLU A 44 10.01 -8.74 -1.53
C GLU A 44 10.26 -9.20 -2.96
N GLU A 45 11.50 -9.08 -3.42
CA GLU A 45 11.87 -9.49 -4.76
C GLU A 45 11.60 -10.98 -4.98
N GLY A 46 10.96 -11.32 -6.09
CA GLY A 46 10.64 -12.70 -6.44
C GLY A 46 9.37 -13.25 -5.80
N ARG A 47 8.75 -12.52 -4.86
CA ARG A 47 7.51 -12.96 -4.24
C ARG A 47 6.32 -12.51 -5.09
N VAL A 48 5.42 -13.44 -5.38
CA VAL A 48 4.18 -13.13 -6.12
C VAL A 48 3.05 -12.87 -5.14
N SER A 49 2.38 -11.72 -5.27
CA SER A 49 1.31 -11.31 -4.36
C SER A 49 -0.03 -11.91 -4.73
N ASN A 50 -0.77 -12.39 -3.73
CA ASN A 50 -2.14 -12.88 -3.91
C ASN A 50 -3.18 -11.76 -3.89
N ASN A 51 -2.80 -10.59 -3.39
CA ASN A 51 -3.65 -9.41 -3.31
C ASN A 51 -2.95 -8.22 -3.96
N VAL A 52 -3.74 -7.21 -4.32
CA VAL A 52 -3.22 -5.89 -4.63
C VAL A 52 -3.61 -4.95 -3.48
N TYR A 53 -2.72 -4.00 -3.18
CA TYR A 53 -2.82 -3.15 -2.00
C TYR A 53 -3.02 -1.70 -2.40
N PHE A 54 -3.84 -0.99 -1.63
CA PHE A 54 -4.12 0.42 -1.90
C PHE A 54 -4.53 1.12 -0.60
N THR A 55 -4.64 2.44 -0.64
CA THR A 55 -4.92 3.25 0.55
C THR A 55 -5.82 4.43 0.20
N ALA A 56 -6.60 4.89 1.16
CA ALA A 56 -7.41 6.09 1.00
C ALA A 56 -6.66 7.37 1.38
N LEU A 57 -5.42 7.26 1.86
CA LEU A 57 -4.58 8.40 2.24
C LEU A 57 -3.34 8.47 1.36
N LEU A 58 -2.94 9.69 1.00
CA LEU A 58 -1.76 9.89 0.14
C LEU A 58 -0.46 9.51 0.86
N GLU A 59 -0.32 9.81 2.13
CA GLU A 59 0.91 9.56 2.88
C GLU A 59 1.36 8.09 2.86
N PRO A 60 0.48 7.11 3.14
CA PRO A 60 0.88 5.70 3.02
C PRO A 60 1.27 5.31 1.60
N ALA A 61 0.67 5.93 0.57
CA ALA A 61 1.04 5.67 -0.82
C ALA A 61 2.44 6.21 -1.12
N ILE A 62 2.82 7.35 -0.55
CA ILE A 62 4.17 7.90 -0.67
C ILE A 62 5.18 6.90 -0.09
N TRP A 63 4.93 6.39 1.11
CA TRP A 63 5.77 5.35 1.70
C TRP A 63 5.83 4.13 0.80
N GLY A 64 4.71 3.70 0.24
CA GLY A 64 4.66 2.56 -0.67
C GLY A 64 5.55 2.74 -1.89
N ALA A 65 5.48 3.89 -2.52
CA ALA A 65 6.31 4.21 -3.70
C ALA A 65 7.79 4.24 -3.35
N GLU A 66 8.15 4.93 -2.28
CA GLU A 66 9.55 5.10 -1.89
C GLU A 66 10.18 3.80 -1.37
N LEU A 67 9.46 3.06 -0.54
CA LEU A 67 9.98 1.83 0.04
C LEU A 67 10.07 0.71 -0.99
N SER A 68 9.08 0.57 -1.88
CA SER A 68 9.15 -0.45 -2.92
C SER A 68 10.35 -0.24 -3.84
N THR A 69 10.67 1.02 -4.12
CA THR A 69 11.82 1.39 -4.94
C THR A 69 13.13 1.12 -4.21
N SER A 70 13.23 1.58 -2.96
CA SER A 70 14.48 1.48 -2.18
C SER A 70 14.80 0.05 -1.75
N LEU A 71 13.79 -0.71 -1.31
CA LEU A 71 14.01 -2.06 -0.79
C LEU A 71 14.33 -3.08 -1.89
N THR A 72 13.92 -2.81 -3.12
CA THR A 72 14.17 -3.73 -4.24
C THR A 72 15.28 -3.25 -5.17
N GLY A 73 15.93 -2.12 -4.86
CA GLY A 73 17.03 -1.59 -5.65
C GLY A 73 16.61 -0.96 -6.98
N ALA A 74 15.34 -0.66 -7.16
CA ALA A 74 14.86 0.01 -8.37
C ALA A 74 15.33 1.47 -8.38
N GLU A 75 15.47 2.05 -9.56
CA GLU A 75 15.89 3.44 -9.70
C GLU A 75 14.72 4.40 -9.49
N GLY A 76 15.04 5.63 -9.07
CA GLY A 76 14.07 6.69 -8.88
C GLY A 76 13.35 6.61 -7.53
N ARG A 77 12.21 7.28 -7.44
CA ARG A 77 11.45 7.37 -6.19
C ARG A 77 10.11 6.64 -6.25
N GLY A 78 9.81 5.99 -7.36
CA GLY A 78 8.55 5.29 -7.54
C GLY A 78 7.44 6.18 -8.10
N TYR A 79 6.24 5.64 -8.12
CA TYR A 79 5.07 6.26 -8.73
C TYR A 79 3.87 6.11 -7.82
N ILE A 80 2.93 7.06 -7.90
CA ILE A 80 1.67 6.99 -7.17
C ILE A 80 0.54 7.15 -8.17
N TYR A 81 -0.40 6.23 -8.13
CA TYR A 81 -1.56 6.23 -9.02
C TYR A 81 -2.85 6.41 -8.23
N ILE A 82 -3.84 7.03 -8.87
CA ILE A 82 -5.21 7.05 -8.37
C ILE A 82 -5.88 5.81 -8.94
N VAL A 83 -6.47 5.00 -8.08
CA VAL A 83 -7.03 3.70 -8.47
C VAL A 83 -8.48 3.56 -8.03
N GLU A 84 -9.21 2.69 -8.72
CA GLU A 84 -10.58 2.34 -8.36
C GLU A 84 -10.67 0.83 -8.19
N PRO A 85 -11.17 0.34 -7.04
CA PRO A 85 -11.41 -1.09 -6.88
C PRO A 85 -12.52 -1.54 -7.84
N THR A 86 -12.37 -2.72 -8.42
CA THR A 86 -13.40 -3.31 -9.28
C THR A 86 -14.22 -4.37 -8.56
N GLY A 87 -13.88 -4.67 -7.32
CA GLY A 87 -14.60 -5.63 -6.50
C GLY A 87 -14.48 -5.28 -5.02
N THR A 88 -14.76 -6.24 -4.16
CA THR A 88 -14.71 -6.01 -2.73
C THR A 88 -13.28 -6.03 -2.20
N PHE A 89 -13.08 -5.43 -1.03
CA PHE A 89 -11.77 -5.35 -0.38
C PHE A 89 -11.92 -5.37 1.14
N GLU A 90 -10.82 -5.52 1.83
CA GLU A 90 -10.76 -5.57 3.28
C GLU A 90 -9.56 -4.80 3.80
N ASP A 91 -9.53 -4.55 5.13
CA ASP A 91 -8.36 -3.94 5.77
C ASP A 91 -7.09 -4.71 5.45
N ASP A 92 -6.00 -3.99 5.20
CA ASP A 92 -4.69 -4.60 5.02
C ASP A 92 -4.16 -5.07 6.38
N PRO A 93 -4.03 -6.38 6.62
CA PRO A 93 -3.58 -6.89 7.91
C PRO A 93 -2.12 -6.52 8.24
N ASN A 94 -1.35 -6.14 7.24
CA ASN A 94 0.05 -5.74 7.45
C ASN A 94 0.15 -4.40 8.17
N LEU A 95 -0.89 -3.57 8.10
CA LEU A 95 -0.89 -2.22 8.68
C LEU A 95 -2.00 -2.00 9.72
N THR A 96 -2.92 -2.95 9.86
CA THR A 96 -4.05 -2.83 10.77
C THR A 96 -3.68 -3.40 12.14
N ASN A 97 -3.99 -2.67 13.22
CA ASN A 97 -3.73 -3.07 14.61
C ASN A 97 -2.27 -3.41 14.88
N LYS A 98 -1.34 -2.69 14.24
CA LYS A 98 0.09 -2.92 14.46
C LYS A 98 0.63 -2.03 15.58
N ARG A 99 0.94 -0.77 15.27
CA ARG A 99 1.47 0.17 16.25
C ARG A 99 0.35 0.77 17.11
N PHE A 100 -0.80 1.02 16.50
CA PHE A 100 -1.98 1.57 17.15
C PHE A 100 -3.19 0.72 16.79
N PRO A 101 -4.27 0.75 17.62
CA PRO A 101 -5.50 0.06 17.26
C PRO A 101 -6.11 0.61 15.98
N GLY A 102 -6.69 -0.26 15.17
CA GLY A 102 -7.40 0.10 13.96
C GLY A 102 -6.50 0.21 12.73
N ASN A 103 -7.10 0.67 11.65
CA ASN A 103 -6.43 0.87 10.36
C ASN A 103 -6.19 2.36 10.17
N ILE A 104 -5.19 2.91 10.86
CA ILE A 104 -4.93 4.35 10.88
C ILE A 104 -4.41 4.87 9.54
N THR A 105 -3.80 4.02 8.73
CA THR A 105 -3.30 4.40 7.40
C THR A 105 -4.37 4.25 6.34
N GLN A 106 -5.55 3.74 6.69
CA GLN A 106 -6.66 3.44 5.77
C GLN A 106 -6.15 2.67 4.56
N SER A 107 -5.44 1.59 4.84
CA SER A 107 -4.85 0.71 3.83
C SER A 107 -5.69 -0.55 3.69
N TYR A 108 -5.85 -1.00 2.45
CA TYR A 108 -6.74 -2.11 2.10
C TYR A 108 -6.06 -3.05 1.12
N ARG A 109 -6.65 -4.25 0.99
CA ARG A 109 -6.20 -5.21 -0.02
C ARG A 109 -7.40 -5.83 -0.71
N THR A 110 -7.20 -6.25 -1.95
CA THR A 110 -8.25 -6.89 -2.74
C THR A 110 -7.65 -7.97 -3.63
N ARG A 111 -8.44 -9.00 -3.91
CA ARG A 111 -8.07 -10.02 -4.90
C ARG A 111 -8.61 -9.71 -6.29
N GLN A 112 -9.38 -8.62 -6.41
CA GLN A 112 -9.94 -8.18 -7.68
C GLN A 112 -9.05 -7.06 -8.26
N PRO A 113 -9.08 -6.84 -9.58
CA PRO A 113 -8.25 -5.81 -10.18
C PRO A 113 -8.52 -4.41 -9.63
N LEU A 114 -7.48 -3.59 -9.60
CA LEU A 114 -7.61 -2.14 -9.40
C LEU A 114 -7.46 -1.48 -10.77
N LYS A 115 -8.37 -0.58 -11.09
CA LYS A 115 -8.28 0.18 -12.34
C LYS A 115 -7.49 1.46 -12.08
N ILE A 116 -6.47 1.71 -12.90
CA ILE A 116 -5.68 2.93 -12.80
C ILE A 116 -6.41 4.03 -13.55
N VAL A 117 -6.86 5.05 -12.82
CA VAL A 117 -7.66 6.14 -13.38
C VAL A 117 -6.92 7.47 -13.41
N GLY A 118 -5.79 7.59 -12.73
CA GLY A 118 -4.99 8.81 -12.72
C GLY A 118 -3.61 8.57 -12.16
N LYS A 119 -2.78 9.60 -12.22
CA LYS A 119 -1.41 9.57 -11.70
C LYS A 119 -1.19 10.82 -10.87
N VAL A 120 -0.60 10.66 -9.69
CA VAL A 120 -0.24 11.79 -8.83
C VAL A 120 1.18 12.19 -9.19
N ASN A 121 1.36 13.39 -9.77
CA ASN A 121 2.67 13.87 -10.18
C ASN A 121 3.32 14.79 -9.15
N ASP A 122 2.53 15.53 -8.39
CA ASP A 122 3.01 16.60 -7.51
C ASP A 122 3.11 16.14 -6.05
N TRP A 123 3.64 14.94 -5.82
CA TRP A 123 3.83 14.48 -4.46
C TRP A 123 5.26 14.74 -3.99
N THR A 124 5.40 15.04 -2.70
CA THR A 124 6.69 15.28 -2.06
C THR A 124 7.08 14.06 -1.24
N GLY A 125 8.24 13.50 -1.52
CA GLY A 125 8.77 12.38 -0.77
C GLY A 125 9.24 12.78 0.62
N HIS A 126 9.57 11.78 1.44
CA HIS A 126 10.10 12.01 2.77
C HIS A 126 11.54 12.51 2.68
N ALA A 127 11.97 13.24 3.72
CA ALA A 127 13.36 13.69 3.81
C ALA A 127 14.28 12.47 3.74
N PRO A 128 15.45 12.56 3.09
CA PRO A 128 16.36 11.41 2.94
C PRO A 128 16.69 10.72 4.25
N GLU A 129 16.87 11.48 5.33
CA GLU A 129 17.20 10.91 6.64
C GLU A 129 16.03 10.10 7.20
N VAL A 130 14.80 10.58 7.03
CA VAL A 130 13.60 9.91 7.49
C VAL A 130 13.38 8.61 6.72
N LEU A 131 13.53 8.68 5.39
CA LEU A 131 13.40 7.51 4.52
C LEU A 131 14.47 6.47 4.87
N GLN A 132 15.71 6.91 5.08
CA GLN A 132 16.80 5.99 5.41
C GLN A 132 16.58 5.28 6.74
N GLN A 133 16.05 5.98 7.74
CA GLN A 133 15.73 5.38 9.04
C GLN A 133 14.66 4.29 8.88
N MET A 134 13.65 4.54 8.06
CA MET A 134 12.61 3.56 7.80
C MET A 134 13.17 2.33 7.08
N ILE A 135 14.01 2.55 6.07
CA ILE A 135 14.65 1.47 5.31
C ILE A 135 15.50 0.61 6.23
N ASP A 136 16.33 1.24 7.06
CA ASP A 136 17.21 0.52 7.97
C ASP A 136 16.41 -0.32 8.98
N GLY A 137 15.35 0.25 9.53
CA GLY A 137 14.47 -0.46 10.46
C GLY A 137 13.77 -1.66 9.83
N LEU A 138 13.29 -1.51 8.60
CA LEU A 138 12.64 -2.60 7.89
C LEU A 138 13.63 -3.70 7.52
N LYS A 139 14.84 -3.35 7.07
CA LYS A 139 15.88 -4.33 6.75
C LYS A 139 16.29 -5.11 7.99
N GLU A 140 16.38 -4.46 9.14
CA GLU A 140 16.70 -5.14 10.39
C GLU A 140 15.58 -6.12 10.77
N LYS A 141 14.32 -5.71 10.68
CA LYS A 141 13.20 -6.61 10.94
C LYS A 141 13.19 -7.80 9.99
N MET A 142 13.52 -7.60 8.73
CA MET A 142 13.59 -8.68 7.74
C MET A 142 14.70 -9.66 8.09
N ARG A 143 15.87 -9.18 8.50
CA ARG A 143 16.98 -10.04 8.93
C ARG A 143 16.62 -10.87 10.15
N ASN A 144 15.82 -10.33 11.05
CA ASN A 144 15.40 -10.98 12.28
C ASN A 144 14.12 -11.81 12.15
N GLY A 145 13.56 -11.89 10.95
CA GLY A 145 12.32 -12.62 10.69
C GLY A 145 11.08 -11.98 11.28
N LEU A 146 11.15 -10.70 11.66
CA LEU A 146 10.04 -9.99 12.30
C LEU A 146 9.11 -9.29 11.31
N ALA A 147 9.55 -9.09 10.06
CA ALA A 147 8.73 -8.46 9.03
C ALA A 147 8.12 -9.54 8.13
N VAL A 148 7.01 -10.12 8.57
CA VAL A 148 6.28 -11.14 7.83
C VAL A 148 5.09 -10.48 7.15
N ILE A 149 4.98 -10.66 5.83
CA ILE A 149 3.87 -10.11 5.05
C ILE A 149 2.73 -11.11 5.01
N GLU A 150 1.55 -10.65 5.45
CA GLU A 150 0.32 -11.43 5.37
C GLU A 150 -0.37 -11.11 4.05
N ASP A 151 -0.54 -12.09 3.22
CA ASP A 151 -1.07 -11.89 1.88
C ASP A 151 -2.20 -12.89 1.53
#